data_686fb40d11204c1458c9e3ba968bfe8f
#
_entry.id   686fb40d11204c1458c9e3ba968bfe8f
#
_cell.length_a   1.000
_cell.length_b   1.000
_cell.length_c   1.000
_cell.angle_alpha   90.00
_cell.angle_beta   90.00
_cell.angle_gamma   90.00
#
_symmetry.space_group_name_H-M   'P 1'
#
loop_
_entity.id
_entity.type
_entity.pdbx_description
1 polymer ?
#
loop_
_entity_poly.entity_id
_entity_poly.type
_entity_poly.pdbx_seq_one_letter_code
_entity_poly.pdbx_strand_id
1 'polypeptide(L)'
;MVKNYLNKSLLILGLLLIFLAKPVLADDSYSSLFVKITDASTAVKQKDQEKAKQLVGEIKTDFEKVANHDSAAGQEVSKALDLSGQVTEEKLTQISSALLKFEKEQNPVDLEAEKKKLVSKLDPKFENLQKAISAKDLEATREAYKKMNSTWTTNESVVRDNSTAHYGKVETAISFLRSAIETEPTDFDMIQSSFDDLKAAIDNFVKGEKVQEAAGNLTLKDGIKLLEEALSLFQSRDDKKAAAKMKEFITIWPTIEGDVSVNNPSLYTKVESQTPVIMVKGSEEKYQKQLETLISELSQIDTTASYHFFDAMLILLREGVEALLIVMAL
;
A
#
# COMPACT_ATOMS: atom_id res chain seq x y z
N MET A 1 43.02 37.66 29.11
CA MET A 1 43.24 37.02 27.82
C MET A 1 42.34 35.78 27.62
N VAL A 2 41.87 35.09 28.64
CA VAL A 2 41.05 33.87 28.54
C VAL A 2 39.59 34.12 28.08
N LYS A 3 39.00 35.30 28.40
CA LYS A 3 37.61 35.62 28.05
C LYS A 3 37.34 35.78 26.54
N ASN A 4 38.36 36.15 25.74
CA ASN A 4 38.21 36.33 24.29
C ASN A 4 38.27 35.03 23.49
N TYR A 5 38.87 33.98 24.04
CA TYR A 5 38.89 32.64 23.35
C TYR A 5 37.61 31.90 23.55
N LEU A 6 36.93 32.03 24.70
CA LEU A 6 35.67 31.39 24.99
C LEU A 6 34.55 31.88 24.05
N ASN A 7 34.49 33.19 23.79
CA ASN A 7 33.51 33.78 22.89
C ASN A 7 33.75 33.40 21.42
N LYS A 8 35.02 33.25 20.98
CA LYS A 8 35.32 32.78 19.62
C LYS A 8 35.01 31.29 19.40
N SER A 9 35.26 30.45 20.41
CA SER A 9 34.90 29.04 20.37
C SER A 9 33.37 28.81 20.36
N LEU A 10 32.62 29.63 21.12
CA LEU A 10 31.14 29.57 21.10
C LEU A 10 30.57 30.04 19.76
N LEU A 11 31.17 31.02 19.11
CA LEU A 11 30.75 31.53 17.81
C LEU A 11 31.04 30.51 16.68
N ILE A 12 32.17 29.80 16.75
CA ILE A 12 32.52 28.73 15.80
C ILE A 12 31.62 27.51 16.01
N LEU A 13 31.29 27.15 17.26
CA LEU A 13 30.36 26.06 17.56
C LEU A 13 28.95 26.40 17.11
N GLY A 14 28.49 27.64 17.24
CA GLY A 14 27.20 28.13 16.73
C GLY A 14 27.13 28.13 15.21
N LEU A 15 28.24 28.49 14.52
CA LEU A 15 28.33 28.42 13.06
C LEU A 15 28.37 26.97 12.52
N LEU A 16 29.01 26.05 13.27
CA LEU A 16 29.03 24.62 12.89
C LEU A 16 27.65 23.95 13.06
N LEU A 17 26.84 24.38 14.04
CA LEU A 17 25.48 23.89 14.24
C LEU A 17 24.49 24.40 13.16
N ILE A 18 24.77 25.56 12.54
CA ILE A 18 23.98 26.10 11.44
C ILE A 18 24.20 25.30 10.14
N PHE A 19 25.38 24.67 9.97
CA PHE A 19 25.68 23.82 8.80
C PHE A 19 25.13 22.39 8.92
N LEU A 20 24.61 21.96 10.09
CA LEU A 20 23.97 20.64 10.28
C LEU A 20 22.45 20.68 10.20
N ALA A 21 21.84 21.84 10.12
CA ALA A 21 20.45 22.00 9.77
C ALA A 21 20.35 21.85 8.25
N LYS A 22 20.14 20.62 7.75
CA LYS A 22 19.62 20.44 6.39
C LYS A 22 18.34 21.26 6.30
N PRO A 23 18.18 22.16 5.33
CA PRO A 23 16.92 22.85 5.16
C PRO A 23 15.85 21.78 4.85
N VAL A 24 14.86 21.66 5.72
CA VAL A 24 13.60 20.91 5.50
C VAL A 24 12.75 21.69 4.48
N LEU A 25 13.32 22.11 3.35
CA LEU A 25 12.64 22.84 2.29
C LEU A 25 12.47 22.03 0.99
N ALA A 26 12.77 20.72 1.03
CA ALA A 26 12.73 19.91 -0.19
C ALA A 26 11.33 19.32 -0.49
N ASP A 27 10.41 19.32 0.48
CA ASP A 27 9.11 18.60 0.33
C ASP A 27 8.07 19.41 -0.45
N ASP A 28 8.03 20.73 -0.34
CA ASP A 28 7.03 21.57 -1.02
C ASP A 28 7.23 21.64 -2.55
N SER A 29 8.46 21.43 -3.06
CA SER A 29 8.76 21.56 -4.48
C SER A 29 8.21 20.39 -5.31
N TYR A 30 8.30 19.15 -4.80
CA TYR A 30 7.79 17.97 -5.51
C TYR A 30 6.27 17.92 -5.52
N SER A 31 5.64 18.20 -4.38
CA SER A 31 4.17 18.24 -4.24
C SER A 31 3.53 19.17 -5.27
N SER A 32 4.14 20.37 -5.49
CA SER A 32 3.63 21.31 -6.49
C SER A 32 3.72 20.80 -7.92
N LEU A 33 4.77 20.02 -8.26
CA LEU A 33 4.91 19.39 -9.58
C LEU A 33 3.82 18.35 -9.81
N PHE A 34 3.53 17.51 -8.81
CA PHE A 34 2.49 16.50 -8.89
C PHE A 34 1.08 17.12 -8.98
N VAL A 35 0.80 18.21 -8.28
CA VAL A 35 -0.46 18.97 -8.44
C VAL A 35 -0.64 19.43 -9.90
N LYS A 36 0.40 20.00 -10.51
CA LYS A 36 0.34 20.41 -11.91
C LYS A 36 0.14 19.26 -12.89
N ILE A 37 0.70 18.08 -12.60
CA ILE A 37 0.45 16.88 -13.40
C ILE A 37 -1.04 16.49 -13.33
N THR A 38 -1.65 16.57 -12.14
CA THR A 38 -3.08 16.32 -11.92
C THR A 38 -3.94 17.30 -12.70
N ASP A 39 -3.58 18.60 -12.67
CA ASP A 39 -4.27 19.62 -13.44
C ASP A 39 -4.14 19.36 -14.94
N ALA A 40 -2.96 18.91 -15.41
CA ALA A 40 -2.74 18.54 -16.82
C ALA A 40 -3.59 17.33 -17.23
N SER A 41 -3.73 16.30 -16.35
CA SER A 41 -4.64 15.18 -16.59
C SER A 41 -6.09 15.63 -16.69
N THR A 42 -6.51 16.52 -15.81
CA THR A 42 -7.86 17.11 -15.89
C THR A 42 -8.08 17.83 -17.21
N ALA A 43 -7.10 18.61 -17.69
CA ALA A 43 -7.17 19.28 -18.98
C ALA A 43 -7.24 18.29 -20.16
N VAL A 44 -6.48 17.18 -20.10
CA VAL A 44 -6.55 16.09 -21.10
C VAL A 44 -7.96 15.47 -21.14
N LYS A 45 -8.54 15.14 -19.98
CA LYS A 45 -9.91 14.59 -19.87
C LYS A 45 -10.96 15.56 -20.43
N GLN A 46 -10.75 16.85 -20.26
CA GLN A 46 -11.59 17.92 -20.83
C GLN A 46 -11.30 18.23 -22.31
N LYS A 47 -10.34 17.52 -22.92
CA LYS A 47 -9.86 17.74 -24.30
C LYS A 47 -9.24 19.12 -24.54
N ASP A 48 -8.79 19.80 -23.48
CA ASP A 48 -8.08 21.08 -23.54
C ASP A 48 -6.56 20.85 -23.68
N GLN A 49 -6.12 20.58 -24.89
CA GLN A 49 -4.73 20.31 -25.22
C GLN A 49 -3.80 21.49 -25.01
N GLU A 50 -4.29 22.70 -25.17
CA GLU A 50 -3.48 23.93 -25.00
C GLU A 50 -3.16 24.11 -23.50
N LYS A 51 -4.16 23.93 -22.64
CA LYS A 51 -3.97 23.97 -21.19
C LYS A 51 -3.05 22.85 -20.70
N ALA A 52 -3.24 21.63 -21.21
CA ALA A 52 -2.40 20.49 -20.87
C ALA A 52 -0.92 20.73 -21.22
N LYS A 53 -0.63 21.25 -22.44
CA LYS A 53 0.72 21.60 -22.88
C LYS A 53 1.33 22.73 -22.02
N GLN A 54 0.54 23.76 -21.73
CA GLN A 54 0.97 24.85 -20.85
C GLN A 54 1.44 24.29 -19.50
N LEU A 55 0.63 23.44 -18.85
CA LEU A 55 0.93 22.86 -17.55
C LEU A 55 2.19 21.99 -17.58
N VAL A 56 2.38 21.16 -18.60
CA VAL A 56 3.63 20.38 -18.76
C VAL A 56 4.84 21.31 -18.97
N GLY A 57 4.70 22.40 -19.68
CA GLY A 57 5.74 23.43 -19.80
C GLY A 57 6.09 24.09 -18.48
N GLU A 58 5.09 24.38 -17.63
CA GLU A 58 5.30 24.88 -16.27
C GLU A 58 6.00 23.85 -15.38
N ILE A 59 5.60 22.57 -15.46
CA ILE A 59 6.29 21.48 -14.73
C ILE A 59 7.76 21.44 -15.14
N LYS A 60 8.08 21.52 -16.42
CA LYS A 60 9.46 21.54 -16.93
C LYS A 60 10.26 22.71 -16.33
N THR A 61 9.70 23.91 -16.39
CA THR A 61 10.33 25.11 -15.86
C THR A 61 10.57 25.06 -14.35
N ASP A 62 9.64 24.47 -13.60
CA ASP A 62 9.78 24.35 -12.16
C ASP A 62 10.72 23.20 -11.78
N PHE A 63 10.72 22.09 -12.53
CA PHE A 63 11.65 20.98 -12.33
C PHE A 63 13.11 21.41 -12.55
N GLU A 64 13.39 22.27 -13.53
CA GLU A 64 14.73 22.83 -13.78
C GLU A 64 15.29 23.64 -12.62
N LYS A 65 14.44 24.06 -11.66
CA LYS A 65 14.84 24.75 -10.43
C LYS A 65 15.10 23.78 -9.25
N VAL A 66 14.71 22.52 -9.41
CA VAL A 66 14.89 21.50 -8.37
C VAL A 66 16.38 21.14 -8.25
N ALA A 67 16.86 20.97 -7.02
CA ALA A 67 18.23 20.54 -6.79
C ALA A 67 18.49 19.17 -7.44
N ASN A 68 19.68 18.99 -8.01
CA ASN A 68 20.10 17.75 -8.70
C ASN A 68 19.22 17.32 -9.90
N HIS A 69 18.45 18.26 -10.49
CA HIS A 69 17.65 17.99 -11.68
C HIS A 69 18.49 17.49 -12.87
N ASP A 70 19.79 17.71 -12.87
CA ASP A 70 20.78 17.26 -13.86
C ASP A 70 21.37 15.87 -13.57
N SER A 71 20.99 15.21 -12.44
CA SER A 71 21.37 13.84 -12.14
C SER A 71 20.85 12.84 -13.19
N ALA A 72 21.29 11.59 -13.15
CA ALA A 72 20.83 10.57 -14.09
C ALA A 72 19.29 10.41 -14.06
N ALA A 73 18.68 10.36 -12.87
CA ALA A 73 17.23 10.32 -12.75
C ALA A 73 16.56 11.64 -13.17
N GLY A 74 17.20 12.80 -12.91
CA GLY A 74 16.72 14.09 -13.35
C GLY A 74 16.70 14.23 -14.88
N GLN A 75 17.69 13.66 -15.57
CA GLN A 75 17.69 13.58 -17.02
C GLN A 75 16.55 12.72 -17.57
N GLU A 76 16.18 11.63 -16.88
CA GLU A 76 14.99 10.84 -17.24
C GLU A 76 13.70 11.66 -17.12
N VAL A 77 13.56 12.47 -16.06
CA VAL A 77 12.43 13.41 -15.92
C VAL A 77 12.42 14.43 -17.05
N SER A 78 13.54 15.08 -17.33
CA SER A 78 13.67 16.06 -18.41
C SER A 78 13.28 15.46 -19.76
N LYS A 79 13.72 14.22 -20.05
CA LYS A 79 13.33 13.47 -21.25
C LYS A 79 11.82 13.14 -21.27
N ALA A 80 11.26 12.79 -20.11
CA ALA A 80 9.83 12.54 -20.01
C ALA A 80 9.00 13.83 -20.23
N LEU A 81 9.51 15.00 -19.84
CA LEU A 81 8.88 16.31 -20.01
C LEU A 81 8.99 16.87 -21.46
N ASP A 82 9.84 16.28 -22.32
CA ASP A 82 9.93 16.70 -23.71
C ASP A 82 8.68 16.25 -24.49
N LEU A 83 7.92 17.21 -24.98
CA LEU A 83 6.69 17.02 -25.74
C LEU A 83 6.96 17.06 -27.23
N SER A 84 6.70 15.94 -27.92
CA SER A 84 6.74 15.86 -29.40
C SER A 84 5.34 15.74 -30.02
N GLY A 85 4.26 16.12 -29.32
CA GLY A 85 2.90 15.96 -29.83
C GLY A 85 1.82 16.41 -28.86
N GLN A 86 0.72 15.66 -28.84
CA GLN A 86 -0.35 15.87 -27.88
C GLN A 86 0.06 15.34 -26.50
N VAL A 87 -0.43 15.99 -25.45
CA VAL A 87 -0.34 15.47 -24.08
C VAL A 87 -1.41 14.39 -23.93
N THR A 88 -0.99 13.18 -23.60
CA THR A 88 -1.87 12.04 -23.33
C THR A 88 -1.76 11.62 -21.88
N GLU A 89 -2.73 10.88 -21.37
CA GLU A 89 -2.66 10.30 -20.02
C GLU A 89 -1.41 9.41 -19.87
N GLU A 90 -1.09 8.61 -20.90
CA GLU A 90 0.11 7.77 -20.88
C GLU A 90 1.39 8.62 -20.74
N LYS A 91 1.47 9.76 -21.44
CA LYS A 91 2.60 10.69 -21.33
C LYS A 91 2.71 11.28 -19.93
N LEU A 92 1.59 11.67 -19.33
CA LEU A 92 1.55 12.19 -17.96
C LEU A 92 1.95 11.11 -16.95
N THR A 93 1.55 9.86 -17.16
CA THR A 93 1.99 8.71 -16.35
C THR A 93 3.50 8.51 -16.43
N GLN A 94 4.09 8.63 -17.63
CA GLN A 94 5.56 8.55 -17.79
C GLN A 94 6.27 9.68 -17.04
N ILE A 95 5.77 10.91 -17.12
CA ILE A 95 6.32 12.07 -16.39
C ILE A 95 6.26 11.83 -14.89
N SER A 96 5.11 11.40 -14.39
CA SER A 96 4.90 11.11 -12.97
C SER A 96 5.81 9.99 -12.45
N SER A 97 5.93 8.89 -13.21
CA SER A 97 6.82 7.77 -12.85
C SER A 97 8.29 8.20 -12.79
N ALA A 98 8.73 9.04 -13.73
CA ALA A 98 10.09 9.57 -13.74
C ALA A 98 10.34 10.50 -12.54
N LEU A 99 9.38 11.37 -12.21
CA LEU A 99 9.45 12.26 -11.03
C LEU A 99 9.51 11.48 -9.71
N LEU A 100 8.70 10.43 -9.56
CA LEU A 100 8.74 9.57 -8.38
C LEU A 100 10.08 8.85 -8.22
N LYS A 101 10.64 8.36 -9.34
CA LYS A 101 11.95 7.73 -9.32
C LYS A 101 13.02 8.73 -8.89
N PHE A 102 12.96 9.95 -9.41
CA PHE A 102 13.85 11.03 -9.05
C PHE A 102 13.71 11.41 -7.56
N GLU A 103 12.49 11.58 -7.06
CA GLU A 103 12.23 11.88 -5.65
C GLU A 103 12.78 10.81 -4.71
N LYS A 104 12.55 9.52 -5.03
CA LYS A 104 13.12 8.39 -4.27
C LYS A 104 14.65 8.40 -4.26
N GLU A 105 15.30 8.79 -5.35
CA GLU A 105 16.76 8.91 -5.42
C GLU A 105 17.27 10.06 -4.57
N GLN A 106 16.55 11.20 -4.54
CA GLN A 106 16.94 12.37 -3.73
C GLN A 106 16.65 12.18 -2.23
N ASN A 107 15.62 11.40 -1.90
CA ASN A 107 15.18 11.10 -0.54
C ASN A 107 15.20 9.59 -0.29
N PRO A 108 16.39 8.95 -0.24
CA PRO A 108 16.47 7.51 -0.05
C PRO A 108 15.91 7.16 1.33
N VAL A 109 14.87 6.33 1.33
CA VAL A 109 14.33 5.76 2.57
C VAL A 109 15.33 4.74 3.09
N ASP A 110 15.72 4.86 4.36
CA ASP A 110 16.49 3.82 5.03
C ASP A 110 15.58 2.61 5.31
N LEU A 111 15.50 1.71 4.33
CA LEU A 111 14.67 0.52 4.40
C LEU A 111 15.00 -0.34 5.64
N GLU A 112 16.25 -0.40 6.05
CA GLU A 112 16.64 -1.18 7.24
C GLU A 112 16.13 -0.52 8.53
N ALA A 113 16.11 0.81 8.60
CA ALA A 113 15.47 1.53 9.69
C ALA A 113 13.95 1.33 9.71
N GLU A 114 13.29 1.39 8.53
CA GLU A 114 11.85 1.15 8.44
C GLU A 114 11.47 -0.30 8.77
N LYS A 115 12.24 -1.30 8.33
CA LYS A 115 12.07 -2.70 8.75
C LYS A 115 12.17 -2.86 10.26
N LYS A 116 13.18 -2.26 10.90
CA LYS A 116 13.34 -2.30 12.37
C LYS A 116 12.15 -1.66 13.08
N LYS A 117 11.65 -0.55 12.56
CA LYS A 117 10.48 0.15 13.11
C LYS A 117 9.21 -0.70 12.97
N LEU A 118 8.99 -1.35 11.81
CA LEU A 118 7.90 -2.29 11.59
C LEU A 118 7.93 -3.43 12.61
N VAL A 119 9.08 -4.11 12.74
CA VAL A 119 9.28 -5.20 13.70
C VAL A 119 8.99 -4.73 15.12
N SER A 120 9.54 -3.59 15.54
CA SER A 120 9.33 -3.05 16.90
C SER A 120 7.85 -2.78 17.23
N LYS A 121 7.01 -2.51 16.23
CA LYS A 121 5.57 -2.32 16.39
C LYS A 121 4.80 -3.64 16.40
N LEU A 122 5.21 -4.60 15.58
CA LEU A 122 4.54 -5.89 15.42
C LEU A 122 4.90 -6.89 16.52
N ASP A 123 6.15 -6.95 16.99
CA ASP A 123 6.61 -7.93 17.98
C ASP A 123 5.74 -7.97 19.25
N PRO A 124 5.39 -6.84 19.91
CA PRO A 124 4.53 -6.90 21.09
C PRO A 124 3.12 -7.43 20.79
N LYS A 125 2.65 -7.29 19.54
CA LYS A 125 1.34 -7.80 19.11
C LYS A 125 1.41 -9.30 18.85
N PHE A 126 2.49 -9.76 18.21
CA PHE A 126 2.77 -11.19 18.03
C PHE A 126 2.93 -11.91 19.37
N GLU A 127 3.65 -11.32 20.32
CA GLU A 127 3.80 -11.90 21.66
C GLU A 127 2.44 -12.06 22.37
N ASN A 128 1.58 -11.04 22.32
CA ASN A 128 0.26 -11.11 22.92
C ASN A 128 -0.64 -12.14 22.25
N LEU A 129 -0.59 -12.22 20.91
CA LEU A 129 -1.33 -13.22 20.15
C LEU A 129 -0.84 -14.64 20.46
N GLN A 130 0.48 -14.85 20.50
CA GLN A 130 1.07 -16.13 20.89
C GLN A 130 0.64 -16.58 22.31
N LYS A 131 0.63 -15.64 23.26
CA LYS A 131 0.18 -15.94 24.64
C LYS A 131 -1.28 -16.42 24.66
N ALA A 132 -2.15 -15.76 23.92
CA ALA A 132 -3.57 -16.12 23.84
C ALA A 132 -3.77 -17.49 23.17
N ILE A 133 -3.06 -17.77 22.07
CA ILE A 133 -3.08 -19.06 21.36
C ILE A 133 -2.59 -20.17 22.30
N SER A 134 -1.46 -19.96 22.98
CA SER A 134 -0.87 -20.95 23.90
C SER A 134 -1.76 -21.24 25.12
N ALA A 135 -2.53 -20.23 25.56
CA ALA A 135 -3.53 -20.40 26.64
C ALA A 135 -4.80 -21.09 26.14
N LYS A 136 -4.95 -21.32 24.82
CA LYS A 136 -6.17 -21.83 24.17
C LYS A 136 -7.41 -21.00 24.51
N ASP A 137 -7.22 -19.68 24.65
CA ASP A 137 -8.30 -18.71 24.89
C ASP A 137 -8.72 -18.07 23.56
N LEU A 138 -9.85 -18.52 23.00
CA LEU A 138 -10.33 -18.07 21.70
C LEU A 138 -10.69 -16.58 21.70
N GLU A 139 -11.33 -16.08 22.76
CA GLU A 139 -11.71 -14.66 22.82
C GLU A 139 -10.50 -13.75 22.94
N ALA A 140 -9.54 -14.11 23.79
CA ALA A 140 -8.27 -13.40 23.87
C ALA A 140 -7.50 -13.47 22.53
N THR A 141 -7.56 -14.60 21.81
CA THR A 141 -6.94 -14.77 20.50
C THR A 141 -7.59 -13.84 19.46
N ARG A 142 -8.91 -13.75 19.43
CA ARG A 142 -9.63 -12.81 18.53
C ARG A 142 -9.26 -11.36 18.81
N GLU A 143 -9.22 -10.94 20.05
CA GLU A 143 -8.86 -9.58 20.44
C GLU A 143 -7.38 -9.25 20.12
N ALA A 144 -6.46 -10.21 20.39
CA ALA A 144 -5.05 -10.05 20.05
C ALA A 144 -4.84 -9.97 18.53
N TYR A 145 -5.54 -10.82 17.76
CA TYR A 145 -5.53 -10.76 16.31
C TYR A 145 -5.99 -9.40 15.78
N LYS A 146 -7.12 -8.86 16.26
CA LYS A 146 -7.61 -7.53 15.84
C LYS A 146 -6.56 -6.44 16.04
N LYS A 147 -5.87 -6.45 17.19
CA LYS A 147 -4.83 -5.47 17.52
C LYS A 147 -3.59 -5.64 16.64
N MET A 148 -3.21 -6.86 16.33
CA MET A 148 -2.12 -7.19 15.41
C MET A 148 -2.47 -6.69 14.00
N ASN A 149 -3.64 -7.07 13.50
CA ASN A 149 -4.10 -6.69 12.16
C ASN A 149 -4.19 -5.17 11.99
N SER A 150 -4.76 -4.44 12.95
CA SER A 150 -4.79 -2.98 12.93
C SER A 150 -3.39 -2.36 12.91
N THR A 151 -2.42 -2.96 13.63
CA THR A 151 -1.02 -2.50 13.60
C THR A 151 -0.40 -2.77 12.24
N TRP A 152 -0.70 -3.91 11.61
CA TRP A 152 -0.25 -4.24 10.27
C TRP A 152 -0.79 -3.23 9.26
N THR A 153 -2.11 -3.06 9.14
CA THR A 153 -2.76 -2.14 8.19
C THR A 153 -2.20 -0.71 8.25
N THR A 154 -1.85 -0.24 9.47
CA THR A 154 -1.24 1.10 9.63
C THR A 154 0.20 1.18 9.11
N ASN A 155 0.90 0.04 8.96
CA ASN A 155 2.34 0.01 8.65
C ASN A 155 2.68 -0.85 7.41
N GLU A 156 1.70 -1.42 6.74
CA GLU A 156 1.87 -2.34 5.61
C GLU A 156 2.60 -1.70 4.42
N SER A 157 2.51 -0.36 4.25
CA SER A 157 3.18 0.38 3.18
C SER A 157 4.70 0.11 3.15
N VAL A 158 5.33 -0.11 4.31
CA VAL A 158 6.75 -0.49 4.39
C VAL A 158 7.04 -1.76 3.60
N VAL A 159 6.13 -2.71 3.59
CA VAL A 159 6.28 -3.97 2.84
C VAL A 159 5.80 -3.81 1.41
N ARG A 160 4.60 -3.25 1.21
CA ARG A 160 3.96 -3.09 -0.10
C ARG A 160 4.81 -2.26 -1.06
N ASP A 161 5.33 -1.11 -0.61
CA ASP A 161 6.09 -0.17 -1.45
C ASP A 161 7.50 -0.67 -1.79
N ASN A 162 7.98 -1.70 -1.08
CA ASN A 162 9.29 -2.30 -1.29
C ASN A 162 9.23 -3.69 -1.95
N SER A 163 8.15 -4.44 -1.76
CA SER A 163 7.98 -5.76 -2.39
C SER A 163 6.53 -6.22 -2.40
N THR A 164 5.87 -6.11 -3.54
CA THR A 164 4.51 -6.60 -3.75
C THR A 164 4.38 -8.10 -3.47
N ALA A 165 5.43 -8.87 -3.79
CA ALA A 165 5.43 -10.32 -3.54
C ALA A 165 5.43 -10.65 -2.03
N HIS A 166 6.22 -9.94 -1.22
CA HIS A 166 6.18 -10.13 0.24
C HIS A 166 4.87 -9.62 0.83
N TYR A 167 4.38 -8.47 0.37
CA TYR A 167 3.09 -7.93 0.77
C TYR A 167 1.98 -8.97 0.57
N GLY A 168 1.86 -9.54 -0.64
CA GLY A 168 0.88 -10.57 -0.94
C GLY A 168 1.01 -11.83 -0.06
N LYS A 169 2.23 -12.22 0.33
CA LYS A 169 2.44 -13.34 1.26
C LYS A 169 1.94 -13.03 2.67
N VAL A 170 2.18 -11.82 3.16
CA VAL A 170 1.73 -11.41 4.50
C VAL A 170 0.20 -11.30 4.53
N GLU A 171 -0.41 -10.63 3.53
CA GLU A 171 -1.87 -10.51 3.42
C GLU A 171 -2.57 -11.87 3.37
N THR A 172 -2.05 -12.78 2.55
CA THR A 172 -2.55 -14.15 2.47
C THR A 172 -2.45 -14.87 3.82
N ALA A 173 -1.33 -14.73 4.52
CA ALA A 173 -1.13 -15.36 5.84
C ALA A 173 -2.06 -14.77 6.91
N ILE A 174 -2.27 -13.46 6.92
CA ILE A 174 -3.25 -12.77 7.81
C ILE A 174 -4.66 -13.33 7.56
N SER A 175 -5.06 -13.46 6.30
CA SER A 175 -6.37 -13.97 5.92
C SER A 175 -6.55 -15.43 6.36
N PHE A 176 -5.53 -16.27 6.22
CA PHE A 176 -5.60 -17.66 6.66
C PHE A 176 -5.61 -17.80 8.19
N LEU A 177 -4.84 -16.98 8.91
CA LEU A 177 -4.91 -16.94 10.36
C LEU A 177 -6.32 -16.55 10.83
N ARG A 178 -6.95 -15.55 10.20
CA ARG A 178 -8.34 -15.20 10.49
C ARG A 178 -9.28 -16.37 10.23
N SER A 179 -9.14 -17.04 9.08
CA SER A 179 -9.95 -18.23 8.77
C SER A 179 -9.82 -19.31 9.83
N ALA A 180 -8.59 -19.58 10.28
CA ALA A 180 -8.34 -20.57 11.34
C ALA A 180 -9.02 -20.18 12.67
N ILE A 181 -8.98 -18.90 13.05
CA ILE A 181 -9.64 -18.39 14.27
C ILE A 181 -11.17 -18.50 14.18
N GLU A 182 -11.75 -18.35 12.99
CA GLU A 182 -13.20 -18.42 12.76
C GLU A 182 -13.72 -19.84 12.46
N THR A 183 -12.84 -20.82 12.33
CA THR A 183 -13.20 -22.22 12.09
C THR A 183 -13.87 -22.83 13.31
N GLU A 184 -14.95 -23.61 13.07
CA GLU A 184 -15.70 -24.36 14.09
C GLU A 184 -15.77 -25.86 13.71
N PRO A 185 -15.45 -26.76 14.65
CA PRO A 185 -14.96 -26.50 16.01
C PRO A 185 -13.57 -25.87 16.02
N THR A 186 -13.27 -25.09 17.07
CA THR A 186 -11.97 -24.39 17.19
C THR A 186 -10.81 -25.39 17.20
N ASP A 187 -9.82 -25.15 16.35
CA ASP A 187 -8.59 -25.92 16.24
C ASP A 187 -7.38 -25.01 16.53
N PHE A 188 -6.87 -25.09 17.76
CA PHE A 188 -5.72 -24.26 18.15
C PHE A 188 -4.41 -24.67 17.50
N ASP A 189 -4.27 -25.90 17.00
CA ASP A 189 -3.07 -26.33 16.28
C ASP A 189 -3.07 -25.70 14.88
N MET A 190 -4.25 -25.62 14.23
CA MET A 190 -4.42 -24.87 12.97
C MET A 190 -4.15 -23.37 13.17
N ILE A 191 -4.66 -22.78 14.26
CA ILE A 191 -4.43 -21.36 14.57
C ILE A 191 -2.93 -21.11 14.78
N GLN A 192 -2.24 -21.97 15.54
CA GLN A 192 -0.80 -21.85 15.77
C GLN A 192 -0.02 -21.94 14.46
N SER A 193 -0.33 -22.95 13.61
CA SER A 193 0.35 -23.10 12.30
C SER A 193 0.17 -21.86 11.42
N SER A 194 -1.04 -21.32 11.34
CA SER A 194 -1.33 -20.12 10.55
C SER A 194 -0.63 -18.87 11.11
N PHE A 195 -0.49 -18.79 12.42
CA PHE A 195 0.27 -17.73 13.09
C PHE A 195 1.77 -17.83 12.80
N ASP A 196 2.32 -19.05 12.81
CA ASP A 196 3.74 -19.30 12.48
C ASP A 196 4.03 -18.95 11.02
N ASP A 197 3.10 -19.26 10.11
CA ASP A 197 3.19 -18.85 8.68
C ASP A 197 3.22 -17.33 8.53
N LEU A 198 2.38 -16.61 9.28
CA LEU A 198 2.38 -15.15 9.27
C LEU A 198 3.71 -14.58 9.79
N LYS A 199 4.23 -15.09 10.90
CA LYS A 199 5.55 -14.68 11.42
C LYS A 199 6.64 -14.93 10.38
N ALA A 200 6.65 -16.12 9.77
CA ALA A 200 7.63 -16.46 8.74
C ALA A 200 7.54 -15.51 7.54
N ALA A 201 6.35 -15.10 7.11
CA ALA A 201 6.17 -14.16 6.00
C ALA A 201 6.79 -12.78 6.33
N ILE A 202 6.57 -12.25 7.53
CA ILE A 202 7.20 -10.99 7.99
C ILE A 202 8.73 -11.16 8.11
N ASP A 203 9.19 -12.25 8.73
CA ASP A 203 10.62 -12.51 8.92
C ASP A 203 11.37 -12.60 7.58
N ASN A 204 10.76 -13.23 6.56
CA ASN A 204 11.34 -13.35 5.22
C ASN A 204 11.51 -11.98 4.56
N PHE A 205 10.54 -11.08 4.70
CA PHE A 205 10.69 -9.70 4.24
C PHE A 205 11.82 -8.96 4.97
N VAL A 206 11.88 -9.08 6.29
CA VAL A 206 12.89 -8.41 7.11
C VAL A 206 14.29 -8.88 6.75
N LYS A 207 14.47 -10.20 6.54
CA LYS A 207 15.74 -10.81 6.12
C LYS A 207 16.11 -10.54 4.66
N GLY A 208 15.17 -10.03 3.85
CA GLY A 208 15.37 -9.81 2.42
C GLY A 208 15.45 -11.11 1.62
N GLU A 209 14.76 -12.16 2.05
CA GLU A 209 14.68 -13.42 1.33
C GLU A 209 13.94 -13.21 -0.01
N LYS A 210 14.35 -13.94 -1.04
CA LYS A 210 13.70 -13.83 -2.35
C LYS A 210 12.36 -14.57 -2.32
N VAL A 211 11.29 -13.86 -2.64
CA VAL A 211 9.95 -14.43 -2.86
C VAL A 211 9.64 -14.39 -4.35
N GLN A 212 9.08 -15.48 -4.87
CA GLN A 212 8.66 -15.53 -6.27
C GLN A 212 7.40 -14.67 -6.44
N GLU A 213 7.42 -13.74 -7.40
CA GLU A 213 6.24 -12.97 -7.77
C GLU A 213 5.14 -13.90 -8.32
N ALA A 214 3.88 -13.54 -8.09
CA ALA A 214 2.77 -14.26 -8.68
C ALA A 214 2.88 -14.18 -10.21
N ALA A 215 2.89 -15.32 -10.88
CA ALA A 215 2.96 -15.38 -12.33
C ALA A 215 1.58 -15.09 -12.94
N GLY A 216 1.51 -14.12 -13.84
CA GLY A 216 0.36 -13.88 -14.72
C GLY A 216 -0.27 -12.49 -14.54
N ASN A 217 -0.93 -12.04 -15.61
CA ASN A 217 -1.75 -10.81 -15.60
C ASN A 217 -3.15 -11.15 -15.08
N LEU A 218 -3.26 -11.44 -13.78
CA LEU A 218 -4.55 -11.67 -13.12
C LEU A 218 -5.33 -10.35 -13.06
N THR A 219 -6.64 -10.46 -13.25
CA THR A 219 -7.56 -9.32 -13.27
C THR A 219 -8.63 -9.45 -12.19
N LEU A 220 -9.32 -8.36 -11.86
CA LEU A 220 -10.48 -8.41 -10.96
C LEU A 220 -11.55 -9.39 -11.48
N LYS A 221 -11.72 -9.52 -12.80
CA LYS A 221 -12.66 -10.51 -13.39
C LYS A 221 -12.30 -11.94 -13.06
N ASP A 222 -11.00 -12.28 -13.00
CA ASP A 222 -10.56 -13.62 -12.61
C ASP A 222 -10.90 -13.88 -11.14
N GLY A 223 -10.72 -12.88 -10.27
CA GLY A 223 -11.13 -12.96 -8.87
C GLY A 223 -12.66 -13.14 -8.72
N ILE A 224 -13.46 -12.34 -9.42
CA ILE A 224 -14.93 -12.44 -9.39
C ILE A 224 -15.37 -13.85 -9.81
N LYS A 225 -14.78 -14.39 -10.86
CA LYS A 225 -15.09 -15.76 -11.33
C LYS A 225 -14.83 -16.82 -10.26
N LEU A 226 -13.73 -16.70 -9.49
CA LEU A 226 -13.45 -17.60 -8.38
C LEU A 226 -14.51 -17.52 -7.28
N LEU A 227 -14.99 -16.30 -6.98
CA LEU A 227 -16.07 -16.11 -6.00
C LEU A 227 -17.41 -16.68 -6.49
N GLU A 228 -17.75 -16.53 -7.77
CA GLU A 228 -18.95 -17.12 -8.39
C GLU A 228 -18.89 -18.66 -8.36
N GLU A 229 -17.75 -19.25 -8.70
CA GLU A 229 -17.52 -20.68 -8.60
C GLU A 229 -17.66 -21.17 -7.15
N ALA A 230 -17.09 -20.44 -6.17
CA ALA A 230 -17.21 -20.77 -4.76
C ALA A 230 -18.68 -20.72 -4.29
N LEU A 231 -19.43 -19.69 -4.68
CA LEU A 231 -20.85 -19.55 -4.33
C LEU A 231 -21.67 -20.72 -4.87
N SER A 232 -21.51 -21.07 -6.14
CA SER A 232 -22.19 -22.20 -6.75
C SER A 232 -21.90 -23.53 -6.04
N LEU A 233 -20.65 -23.72 -5.60
CA LEU A 233 -20.22 -24.90 -4.85
C LEU A 233 -20.81 -24.93 -3.44
N PHE A 234 -20.88 -23.81 -2.73
CA PHE A 234 -21.56 -23.71 -1.43
C PHE A 234 -23.07 -24.02 -1.57
N GLN A 235 -23.72 -23.49 -2.59
CA GLN A 235 -25.14 -23.75 -2.86
C GLN A 235 -25.40 -25.23 -3.20
N SER A 236 -24.44 -25.89 -3.85
CA SER A 236 -24.51 -27.33 -4.15
C SER A 236 -24.02 -28.26 -3.01
N ARG A 237 -23.64 -27.68 -1.86
CA ARG A 237 -23.13 -28.40 -0.68
C ARG A 237 -21.76 -29.09 -0.90
N ASP A 238 -20.98 -28.64 -1.87
CA ASP A 238 -19.57 -29.08 -2.04
C ASP A 238 -18.64 -28.10 -1.30
N ASP A 239 -18.81 -28.03 0.02
CA ASP A 239 -18.15 -27.04 0.88
C ASP A 239 -16.62 -27.11 0.77
N LYS A 240 -16.06 -28.31 0.59
CA LYS A 240 -14.62 -28.50 0.46
C LYS A 240 -14.05 -27.82 -0.81
N LYS A 241 -14.73 -27.99 -1.95
CA LYS A 241 -14.29 -27.33 -3.18
C LYS A 241 -14.58 -25.84 -3.14
N ALA A 242 -15.70 -25.43 -2.54
CA ALA A 242 -16.02 -24.03 -2.33
C ALA A 242 -14.91 -23.32 -1.54
N ALA A 243 -14.49 -23.88 -0.39
CA ALA A 243 -13.39 -23.36 0.41
C ALA A 243 -12.06 -23.31 -0.37
N ALA A 244 -11.80 -24.29 -1.25
CA ALA A 244 -10.61 -24.26 -2.11
C ALA A 244 -10.66 -23.07 -3.10
N LYS A 245 -11.82 -22.75 -3.68
CA LYS A 245 -12.00 -21.59 -4.56
C LYS A 245 -11.86 -20.26 -3.80
N MET A 246 -12.38 -20.17 -2.59
CA MET A 246 -12.17 -19.02 -1.70
C MET A 246 -10.68 -18.86 -1.36
N LYS A 247 -9.96 -19.96 -1.10
CA LYS A 247 -8.53 -19.94 -0.86
C LYS A 247 -7.75 -19.44 -2.08
N GLU A 248 -8.12 -19.87 -3.29
CA GLU A 248 -7.53 -19.37 -4.54
C GLU A 248 -7.76 -17.85 -4.66
N PHE A 249 -8.98 -17.38 -4.42
CA PHE A 249 -9.30 -15.94 -4.43
C PHE A 249 -8.45 -15.15 -3.43
N ILE A 250 -8.41 -15.57 -2.16
CA ILE A 250 -7.61 -14.91 -1.11
C ILE A 250 -6.14 -14.82 -1.51
N THR A 251 -5.62 -15.86 -2.17
CA THR A 251 -4.21 -15.91 -2.58
C THR A 251 -3.90 -14.91 -3.71
N ILE A 252 -4.83 -14.68 -4.64
CA ILE A 252 -4.62 -13.74 -5.74
C ILE A 252 -5.08 -12.31 -5.41
N TRP A 253 -5.88 -12.13 -4.36
CA TRP A 253 -6.45 -10.83 -3.99
C TRP A 253 -5.43 -9.70 -3.95
N PRO A 254 -4.25 -9.85 -3.28
CA PRO A 254 -3.25 -8.78 -3.21
C PRO A 254 -2.69 -8.32 -4.56
N THR A 255 -2.89 -9.11 -5.63
CA THR A 255 -2.46 -8.73 -6.99
C THR A 255 -3.54 -8.03 -7.80
N ILE A 256 -4.82 -8.17 -7.40
CA ILE A 256 -5.96 -7.63 -8.15
C ILE A 256 -6.76 -6.57 -7.38
N GLU A 257 -6.43 -6.32 -6.12
CA GLU A 257 -7.14 -5.41 -5.21
C GLU A 257 -6.99 -3.93 -5.58
N GLY A 258 -5.95 -3.58 -6.33
CA GLY A 258 -5.60 -2.19 -6.64
C GLY A 258 -6.76 -1.38 -7.20
N ASP A 259 -7.50 -1.94 -8.17
CA ASP A 259 -8.67 -1.28 -8.74
C ASP A 259 -9.78 -1.06 -7.70
N VAL A 260 -9.93 -1.99 -6.75
CA VAL A 260 -10.96 -1.91 -5.72
C VAL A 260 -10.56 -0.93 -4.61
N SER A 261 -9.32 -0.98 -4.15
CA SER A 261 -8.82 -0.12 -3.07
C SER A 261 -8.90 1.36 -3.43
N VAL A 262 -8.64 1.70 -4.69
CA VAL A 262 -8.71 3.06 -5.21
C VAL A 262 -10.15 3.51 -5.46
N ASN A 263 -10.97 2.65 -6.10
CA ASN A 263 -12.34 3.00 -6.49
C ASN A 263 -13.32 3.00 -5.33
N ASN A 264 -13.17 2.06 -4.41
CA ASN A 264 -14.07 1.84 -3.30
C ASN A 264 -13.34 1.27 -2.08
N PRO A 265 -12.66 2.11 -1.27
CA PRO A 265 -11.93 1.67 -0.08
C PRO A 265 -12.81 0.93 0.94
N SER A 266 -14.10 1.26 1.00
CA SER A 266 -15.06 0.56 1.86
C SER A 266 -15.30 -0.87 1.39
N LEU A 267 -15.43 -1.09 0.08
CA LEU A 267 -15.57 -2.42 -0.50
C LEU A 267 -14.27 -3.23 -0.34
N TYR A 268 -13.12 -2.60 -0.53
CA TYR A 268 -11.81 -3.20 -0.26
C TYR A 268 -11.76 -3.78 1.16
N THR A 269 -12.00 -2.95 2.19
CA THR A 269 -12.04 -3.40 3.59
C THR A 269 -13.09 -4.49 3.82
N LYS A 270 -14.23 -4.44 3.13
CA LYS A 270 -15.30 -5.44 3.21
C LYS A 270 -14.82 -6.79 2.66
N VAL A 271 -14.15 -6.81 1.50
CA VAL A 271 -13.59 -8.03 0.91
C VAL A 271 -12.60 -8.67 1.87
N GLU A 272 -11.60 -7.93 2.35
CA GLU A 272 -10.59 -8.45 3.28
C GLU A 272 -11.18 -8.97 4.59
N SER A 273 -12.20 -8.28 5.11
CA SER A 273 -12.81 -8.68 6.37
C SER A 273 -13.77 -9.87 6.25
N GLN A 274 -14.42 -10.08 5.11
CA GLN A 274 -15.46 -11.08 4.96
C GLN A 274 -14.98 -12.37 4.29
N THR A 275 -14.10 -12.31 3.29
CA THR A 275 -13.70 -13.50 2.53
C THR A 275 -13.05 -14.60 3.38
N PRO A 276 -12.19 -14.32 4.38
CA PRO A 276 -11.66 -15.35 5.26
C PRO A 276 -12.74 -16.06 6.10
N VAL A 277 -13.78 -15.33 6.51
CA VAL A 277 -14.91 -15.86 7.27
C VAL A 277 -15.83 -16.68 6.37
N ILE A 278 -16.13 -16.18 5.16
CA ILE A 278 -16.94 -16.88 4.17
C ILE A 278 -16.26 -18.19 3.75
N MET A 279 -14.94 -18.24 3.66
CA MET A 279 -14.21 -19.45 3.32
C MET A 279 -14.55 -20.62 4.26
N VAL A 280 -14.73 -20.34 5.55
CA VAL A 280 -14.97 -21.38 6.57
C VAL A 280 -16.44 -21.54 6.95
N LYS A 281 -17.29 -20.51 6.75
CA LYS A 281 -18.70 -20.51 7.13
C LYS A 281 -19.67 -20.41 5.93
N GLY A 282 -19.19 -20.51 4.71
CA GLY A 282 -19.98 -20.31 3.49
C GLY A 282 -21.04 -21.39 3.23
N SER A 283 -21.05 -22.50 3.98
CA SER A 283 -22.16 -23.46 3.98
C SER A 283 -23.47 -22.89 4.56
N GLU A 284 -23.39 -21.81 5.37
CA GLU A 284 -24.53 -21.15 5.96
C GLU A 284 -25.13 -20.11 4.99
N GLU A 285 -26.45 -20.08 4.86
CA GLU A 285 -27.18 -19.17 3.95
C GLU A 285 -26.81 -17.69 4.14
N LYS A 286 -26.57 -17.28 5.38
CA LYS A 286 -26.15 -15.91 5.72
C LYS A 286 -24.87 -15.51 4.97
N TYR A 287 -23.86 -16.37 4.96
CA TYR A 287 -22.58 -16.10 4.34
C TYR A 287 -22.61 -16.26 2.81
N GLN A 288 -23.50 -17.11 2.29
CA GLN A 288 -23.78 -17.15 0.85
C GLN A 288 -24.37 -15.83 0.35
N LYS A 289 -25.33 -15.24 1.09
CA LYS A 289 -25.86 -13.90 0.79
C LYS A 289 -24.80 -12.79 0.87
N GLN A 290 -23.89 -12.89 1.82
CA GLN A 290 -22.75 -11.95 1.89
C GLN A 290 -21.84 -12.10 0.67
N LEU A 291 -21.55 -13.33 0.24
CA LEU A 291 -20.75 -13.60 -0.95
C LEU A 291 -21.44 -13.08 -2.22
N GLU A 292 -22.75 -13.30 -2.39
CA GLU A 292 -23.55 -12.73 -3.49
C GLU A 292 -23.43 -11.20 -3.53
N THR A 293 -23.52 -10.57 -2.36
CA THR A 293 -23.38 -9.10 -2.26
C THR A 293 -21.99 -8.65 -2.67
N LEU A 294 -20.91 -9.31 -2.20
CA LEU A 294 -19.55 -9.00 -2.58
C LEU A 294 -19.32 -9.15 -4.09
N ILE A 295 -19.80 -10.22 -4.69
CA ILE A 295 -19.72 -10.46 -6.14
C ILE A 295 -20.41 -9.32 -6.90
N SER A 296 -21.63 -8.95 -6.48
CA SER A 296 -22.38 -7.86 -7.10
C SER A 296 -21.67 -6.53 -7.00
N GLU A 297 -21.14 -6.19 -5.82
CA GLU A 297 -20.42 -4.92 -5.59
C GLU A 297 -19.09 -4.86 -6.36
N LEU A 298 -18.32 -5.97 -6.39
CA LEU A 298 -17.06 -6.08 -7.16
C LEU A 298 -17.31 -5.96 -8.67
N SER A 299 -18.42 -6.53 -9.17
CA SER A 299 -18.79 -6.47 -10.59
C SER A 299 -19.17 -5.06 -11.06
N GLN A 300 -19.44 -4.14 -10.13
CA GLN A 300 -19.73 -2.73 -10.44
C GLN A 300 -18.47 -1.87 -10.52
N ILE A 301 -17.32 -2.38 -10.13
CA ILE A 301 -16.05 -1.67 -10.25
C ILE A 301 -15.69 -1.53 -11.73
N ASP A 302 -15.58 -0.29 -12.20
CA ASP A 302 -15.17 0.00 -13.56
C ASP A 302 -13.65 -0.19 -13.72
N THR A 303 -13.27 -1.37 -14.24
CA THR A 303 -11.88 -1.69 -14.57
C THR A 303 -11.44 -1.16 -15.93
N THR A 304 -12.35 -0.53 -16.71
CA THR A 304 -12.04 0.09 -18.02
C THR A 304 -11.66 1.56 -17.88
N ALA A 305 -12.11 2.21 -16.81
CA ALA A 305 -11.48 3.45 -16.39
C ALA A 305 -10.05 3.07 -16.00
N SER A 306 -9.10 3.37 -16.92
CA SER A 306 -7.69 3.27 -16.55
C SER A 306 -7.53 4.22 -15.35
N TYR A 307 -7.60 3.64 -14.15
CA TYR A 307 -7.22 4.34 -12.93
C TYR A 307 -5.76 4.63 -13.09
N HIS A 308 -5.55 5.82 -13.55
CA HIS A 308 -4.22 6.32 -13.72
C HIS A 308 -3.62 6.39 -12.31
N PHE A 309 -2.35 6.03 -12.22
CA PHE A 309 -1.44 6.37 -11.16
C PHE A 309 -1.77 7.72 -10.45
N PHE A 310 -2.41 8.66 -11.15
CA PHE A 310 -2.90 9.93 -10.62
C PHE A 310 -3.97 9.82 -9.54
N ASP A 311 -4.88 8.88 -9.65
CA ASP A 311 -5.95 8.74 -8.66
C ASP A 311 -5.39 8.16 -7.35
N ALA A 312 -4.46 7.20 -7.45
CA ALA A 312 -3.70 6.69 -6.29
C ALA A 312 -2.83 7.79 -5.67
N MET A 313 -2.19 8.63 -6.48
CA MET A 313 -1.38 9.74 -6.02
C MET A 313 -2.22 10.84 -5.35
N LEU A 314 -3.44 11.13 -5.85
CA LEU A 314 -4.36 12.07 -5.21
C LEU A 314 -4.78 11.60 -3.82
N ILE A 315 -4.98 10.29 -3.61
CA ILE A 315 -5.27 9.72 -2.30
C ILE A 315 -4.07 9.91 -1.38
N LEU A 316 -2.85 9.62 -1.83
CA LEU A 316 -1.62 9.82 -1.06
C LEU A 316 -1.36 11.29 -0.73
N LEU A 317 -1.61 12.21 -1.67
CA LEU A 317 -1.52 13.65 -1.42
C LEU A 317 -2.57 14.13 -0.42
N ARG A 318 -3.80 13.63 -0.52
CA ARG A 318 -4.87 13.96 0.42
C ARG A 318 -4.54 13.47 1.83
N GLU A 319 -4.08 12.23 1.99
CA GLU A 319 -3.67 11.66 3.27
C GLU A 319 -2.42 12.38 3.82
N GLY A 320 -1.46 12.73 2.95
CA GLY A 320 -0.28 13.52 3.32
C GLY A 320 -0.64 14.92 3.81
N VAL A 321 -1.55 15.61 3.14
CA VAL A 321 -2.05 16.95 3.55
C VAL A 321 -2.88 16.86 4.84
N GLU A 322 -3.72 15.84 5.01
CA GLU A 322 -4.48 15.63 6.26
C GLU A 322 -3.54 15.35 7.43
N ALA A 323 -2.49 14.55 7.25
CA ALA A 323 -1.46 14.31 8.26
C ALA A 323 -0.70 15.60 8.62
N LEU A 324 -0.37 16.43 7.62
CA LEU A 324 0.33 17.71 7.81
C LEU A 324 -0.55 18.74 8.56
N LEU A 325 -1.84 18.79 8.26
CA LEU A 325 -2.81 19.65 8.96
C LEU A 325 -2.99 19.24 10.43
N ILE A 326 -2.92 17.94 10.74
CA ILE A 326 -2.97 17.44 12.12
C ILE A 326 -1.70 17.85 12.89
N VAL A 327 -0.53 17.75 12.25
CA VAL A 327 0.76 18.18 12.88
C VAL A 327 0.83 19.68 13.08
N MET A 328 0.22 20.50 12.21
CA MET A 328 0.21 21.96 12.37
C MET A 328 -0.86 22.46 13.38
N ALA A 329 -1.82 21.60 13.76
CA ALA A 329 -2.86 21.91 14.73
C ALA A 329 -2.51 21.50 16.17
N LEU A 330 -1.39 20.83 16.38
CA LEU A 330 -0.81 20.44 17.68
C LEU A 330 0.32 21.39 18.07
#